data_1c5a06ac07e0bc4e81bf0ff7eb687b90
#
_entry.id   1c5a06ac07e0bc4e81bf0ff7eb687b90
#
_cell.length_a   1.000
_cell.length_b   1.000
_cell.length_c   1.000
_cell.angle_alpha   90.00
_cell.angle_beta   90.00
_cell.angle_gamma   90.00
#
_symmetry.space_group_name_H-M   'P 1'
#
loop_
_entity.id
_entity.type
_entity.pdbx_description
1 polymer ?
#
loop_
_entity_poly.entity_id
_entity_poly.type
_entity_poly.pdbx_seq_one_letter_code
_entity_poly.pdbx_strand_id
1 'polypeptide(L)'
;MFFKKKSPKPRVFVLSLDGVPYTLLQRAFQEDRLPHLRALFTGTGTFRQMHSVIPTISSVAWSTFQTGRNPGKHGIFGFVDRDPHTLKMYIPTGAHLRTNTLWEVLSGAGKRVVVMNVPNTTPPRRVNGVLVAGFLSMKLEKAVYPDHFVAPLRNLGYVIDVNPMLAQKDLHGFVDKLIEAVHKRKEATFYFMKEIPDWDFFMVHIMETDRIMHFLWAQMEDQDPEYAPRFWEFFRVVDETVAEIHEALPENTRFLSLSDHGFTRVRAEVNTNYWLREKGYLKFKTSTPRDLVDMDSTARVYSLIPGRFYVNLLGREAAGSVVPEEYETWRDRLMAEIPEIRDPETGNPVIQQVWKREDLYWGPLVKNAADVIAHPVDGYDLKAQLAGDRLIQHTHISGMHTYEDAYLFVEDHALKDKNPVYLYDVTRTILQFLQVPAPDDMDGESLLP
;
A
#
# COMPACT_ATOMS: atom_id res chain seq x y z
N MET A 1 50.77 -12.89 13.49
CA MET A 1 49.46 -12.38 13.96
C MET A 1 48.55 -12.29 12.75
N PHE A 2 47.69 -13.27 12.50
CA PHE A 2 46.74 -13.24 11.38
C PHE A 2 45.61 -12.31 11.76
N PHE A 3 45.52 -11.13 11.14
CA PHE A 3 44.34 -10.30 11.20
C PHE A 3 43.19 -11.09 10.54
N LYS A 4 42.26 -11.64 11.34
CA LYS A 4 40.98 -12.10 10.80
C LYS A 4 40.38 -10.92 10.07
N LYS A 5 40.28 -10.97 8.71
CA LYS A 5 39.43 -10.04 7.96
C LYS A 5 38.04 -10.08 8.61
N LYS A 6 37.61 -8.99 9.20
CA LYS A 6 36.21 -8.86 9.67
C LYS A 6 35.32 -9.19 8.49
N SER A 7 34.41 -10.13 8.67
CA SER A 7 33.39 -10.39 7.66
C SER A 7 32.74 -9.04 7.30
N PRO A 8 32.55 -8.76 6.02
CA PRO A 8 31.91 -7.51 5.62
C PRO A 8 30.54 -7.38 6.29
N LYS A 9 30.21 -6.18 6.72
CA LYS A 9 28.99 -5.85 7.45
C LYS A 9 27.78 -6.17 6.56
N PRO A 10 26.76 -6.91 7.03
CA PRO A 10 25.60 -7.23 6.21
C PRO A 10 24.83 -5.96 5.86
N ARG A 11 24.45 -5.81 4.61
CA ARG A 11 23.64 -4.73 4.06
C ARG A 11 22.38 -5.31 3.42
N VAL A 12 21.28 -4.57 3.51
CA VAL A 12 20.03 -4.93 2.85
C VAL A 12 19.56 -3.74 2.01
N PHE A 13 19.34 -4.00 0.73
CA PHE A 13 18.69 -3.06 -0.19
C PHE A 13 17.31 -3.59 -0.57
N VAL A 14 16.27 -2.76 -0.41
CA VAL A 14 14.91 -3.09 -0.79
C VAL A 14 14.45 -2.13 -1.88
N LEU A 15 14.07 -2.68 -3.04
CA LEU A 15 13.43 -1.94 -4.10
C LEU A 15 11.97 -2.41 -4.21
N SER A 16 11.03 -1.52 -3.94
CA SER A 16 9.61 -1.85 -4.01
C SER A 16 8.93 -1.17 -5.19
N LEU A 17 8.12 -1.95 -5.90
CA LEU A 17 7.30 -1.53 -7.03
C LEU A 17 5.83 -1.57 -6.59
N ASP A 18 5.23 -0.42 -6.31
CA ASP A 18 3.86 -0.34 -5.78
C ASP A 18 2.87 -1.04 -6.71
N GLY A 19 2.09 -1.94 -6.15
CA GLY A 19 0.99 -2.61 -6.81
C GLY A 19 1.35 -3.62 -7.90
N VAL A 20 2.62 -3.84 -8.24
CA VAL A 20 2.99 -4.72 -9.37
C VAL A 20 2.61 -6.17 -9.08
N PRO A 21 1.73 -6.80 -9.92
CA PRO A 21 1.33 -8.17 -9.73
C PRO A 21 2.44 -9.19 -10.01
N TYR A 22 2.47 -10.26 -9.23
CA TYR A 22 3.28 -11.43 -9.53
C TYR A 22 2.97 -11.99 -10.93
N THR A 23 1.69 -12.11 -11.26
CA THR A 23 1.22 -12.64 -12.56
C THR A 23 1.60 -11.74 -13.74
N LEU A 24 1.58 -10.40 -13.56
CA LEU A 24 2.05 -9.45 -14.59
C LEU A 24 3.54 -9.64 -14.88
N LEU A 25 4.36 -9.79 -13.82
CA LEU A 25 5.80 -10.04 -13.99
C LEU A 25 6.06 -11.38 -14.70
N GLN A 26 5.35 -12.45 -14.32
CA GLN A 26 5.47 -13.74 -15.00
C GLN A 26 5.15 -13.63 -16.50
N ARG A 27 4.04 -12.95 -16.84
CA ARG A 27 3.66 -12.68 -18.24
C ARG A 27 4.71 -11.85 -18.97
N ALA A 28 5.17 -10.77 -18.35
CA ALA A 28 6.20 -9.90 -18.94
C ALA A 28 7.53 -10.64 -19.19
N PHE A 29 7.90 -11.58 -18.31
CA PHE A 29 9.08 -12.43 -18.49
C PHE A 29 8.91 -13.42 -19.65
N GLN A 30 7.74 -14.03 -19.80
CA GLN A 30 7.42 -14.91 -20.92
C GLN A 30 7.40 -14.18 -22.27
N GLU A 31 6.94 -12.93 -22.28
CA GLU A 31 6.85 -12.08 -23.46
C GLU A 31 8.16 -11.31 -23.75
N ASP A 32 9.21 -11.51 -22.96
CA ASP A 32 10.52 -10.81 -23.04
C ASP A 32 10.41 -9.26 -22.96
N ARG A 33 9.46 -8.77 -22.18
CA ARG A 33 9.19 -7.35 -22.04
C ARG A 33 10.12 -6.65 -21.04
N LEU A 34 10.57 -7.38 -20.02
CA LEU A 34 11.38 -6.89 -18.90
C LEU A 34 12.61 -7.80 -18.72
N PRO A 35 13.59 -7.72 -19.66
CA PRO A 35 14.70 -8.67 -19.70
C PRO A 35 15.63 -8.61 -18.48
N HIS A 36 15.82 -7.42 -17.88
CA HIS A 36 16.70 -7.27 -16.71
C HIS A 36 16.05 -7.86 -15.45
N LEU A 37 14.81 -7.50 -15.17
CA LEU A 37 14.05 -8.10 -14.06
C LEU A 37 13.90 -9.61 -14.24
N ARG A 38 13.66 -10.09 -15.47
CA ARG A 38 13.63 -11.52 -15.76
C ARG A 38 14.96 -12.18 -15.40
N ALA A 39 16.07 -11.66 -15.89
CA ALA A 39 17.40 -12.22 -15.61
C ALA A 39 17.69 -12.25 -14.11
N LEU A 40 17.35 -11.19 -13.38
CA LEU A 40 17.54 -11.09 -11.95
C LEU A 40 16.63 -12.05 -11.18
N PHE A 41 15.32 -12.06 -11.46
CA PHE A 41 14.32 -12.80 -10.67
C PHE A 41 14.28 -14.30 -10.99
N THR A 42 14.75 -14.72 -12.17
CA THR A 42 14.85 -16.13 -12.57
C THR A 42 16.27 -16.69 -12.45
N GLY A 43 17.24 -15.87 -12.05
CA GLY A 43 18.62 -16.27 -11.79
C GLY A 43 18.80 -17.01 -10.47
N THR A 44 19.50 -16.40 -9.55
CA THR A 44 19.75 -16.95 -8.21
C THR A 44 18.83 -16.28 -7.19
N GLY A 45 18.06 -17.07 -6.45
CA GLY A 45 17.17 -16.55 -5.43
C GLY A 45 15.77 -17.15 -5.44
N THR A 46 14.87 -16.51 -4.72
CA THR A 46 13.46 -16.93 -4.63
C THR A 46 12.55 -15.82 -5.11
N PHE A 47 11.80 -16.07 -6.20
CA PHE A 47 10.73 -15.23 -6.71
C PHE A 47 9.41 -15.95 -6.49
N ARG A 48 8.47 -15.34 -5.75
CA ARG A 48 7.22 -15.98 -5.37
C ARG A 48 6.09 -14.98 -5.16
N GLN A 49 4.87 -15.51 -5.23
CA GLN A 49 3.65 -14.80 -4.88
C GLN A 49 3.58 -14.52 -3.37
N MET A 50 3.00 -13.39 -3.01
CA MET A 50 2.81 -12.93 -1.64
C MET A 50 1.40 -12.34 -1.47
N HIS A 51 0.83 -12.52 -0.30
CA HIS A 51 -0.46 -11.91 0.05
C HIS A 51 -0.24 -10.51 0.67
N SER A 52 -1.11 -9.60 0.29
CA SER A 52 -1.21 -8.26 0.86
C SER A 52 -1.84 -8.29 2.27
N VAL A 53 -2.57 -7.26 2.59
CA VAL A 53 -3.36 -7.10 3.82
C VAL A 53 -4.80 -6.70 3.46
N ILE A 54 -5.75 -6.99 4.32
CA ILE A 54 -7.14 -6.52 4.16
C ILE A 54 -7.40 -5.38 5.15
N PRO A 55 -7.99 -4.27 4.64
CA PRO A 55 -8.32 -3.98 3.24
C PRO A 55 -7.07 -3.73 2.40
N THR A 56 -7.14 -4.17 1.12
CA THR A 56 -6.01 -4.10 0.19
C THR A 56 -5.87 -2.69 -0.37
N ILE A 57 -5.08 -1.89 0.33
CA ILE A 57 -4.79 -0.50 -0.05
C ILE A 57 -3.40 -0.10 0.46
N SER A 58 -2.63 0.61 -0.35
CA SER A 58 -1.21 0.93 -0.10
C SER A 58 -0.96 1.55 1.29
N SER A 59 -1.87 2.40 1.80
CA SER A 59 -1.71 3.00 3.13
C SER A 59 -1.71 1.95 4.26
N VAL A 60 -2.52 0.90 4.16
CA VAL A 60 -2.57 -0.20 5.14
C VAL A 60 -1.43 -1.18 4.89
N ALA A 61 -1.19 -1.55 3.63
CA ALA A 61 -0.18 -2.50 3.22
C ALA A 61 1.24 -2.02 3.59
N TRP A 62 1.59 -0.78 3.23
CA TRP A 62 2.89 -0.21 3.61
C TRP A 62 3.00 0.05 5.12
N SER A 63 1.90 0.34 5.82
CA SER A 63 1.93 0.40 7.29
C SER A 63 2.18 -0.97 7.92
N THR A 64 1.62 -2.03 7.34
CA THR A 64 1.86 -3.41 7.75
C THR A 64 3.31 -3.82 7.49
N PHE A 65 3.84 -3.56 6.30
CA PHE A 65 5.26 -3.80 5.97
C PHE A 65 6.18 -3.02 6.90
N GLN A 66 6.04 -1.70 6.98
CA GLN A 66 6.99 -0.87 7.74
C GLN A 66 6.99 -1.12 9.24
N THR A 67 5.96 -1.77 9.78
CA THR A 67 5.88 -2.08 11.22
C THR A 67 6.05 -3.55 11.54
N GLY A 68 5.89 -4.45 10.55
CA GLY A 68 5.85 -5.89 10.76
C GLY A 68 4.65 -6.34 11.62
N ARG A 69 3.54 -5.57 11.58
CA ARG A 69 2.36 -5.78 12.42
C ARG A 69 1.07 -5.61 11.63
N ASN A 70 0.01 -6.27 12.09
CA ASN A 70 -1.33 -6.14 11.50
C ASN A 70 -2.00 -4.80 11.90
N PRO A 71 -3.09 -4.40 11.21
CA PRO A 71 -3.80 -3.14 11.47
C PRO A 71 -4.26 -2.95 12.92
N GLY A 72 -4.64 -4.04 13.61
CA GLY A 72 -5.05 -4.00 15.03
C GLY A 72 -3.94 -3.60 16.00
N LYS A 73 -2.69 -3.57 15.54
CA LYS A 73 -1.52 -3.12 16.31
C LYS A 73 -0.98 -1.77 15.80
N HIS A 74 -0.84 -1.58 14.48
CA HIS A 74 -0.29 -0.32 13.97
C HIS A 74 -1.32 0.83 13.84
N GLY A 75 -2.62 0.53 13.80
CA GLY A 75 -3.71 1.52 13.89
C GLY A 75 -4.10 2.21 12.59
N ILE A 76 -3.62 1.76 11.45
CA ILE A 76 -4.04 2.25 10.11
C ILE A 76 -4.98 1.21 9.51
N PHE A 77 -6.24 1.59 9.25
CA PHE A 77 -7.27 0.66 8.79
C PHE A 77 -7.79 0.96 7.39
N GLY A 78 -7.35 2.05 6.75
CA GLY A 78 -7.79 2.42 5.41
C GLY A 78 -7.17 3.72 4.92
N PHE A 79 -7.61 4.17 3.74
CA PHE A 79 -7.16 5.42 3.13
C PHE A 79 -7.80 6.66 3.78
N VAL A 80 -9.06 6.56 4.16
CA VAL A 80 -9.81 7.60 4.89
C VAL A 80 -10.27 6.99 6.19
N ASP A 81 -10.17 7.69 7.30
CA ASP A 81 -10.72 7.30 8.59
C ASP A 81 -11.55 8.44 9.19
N ARG A 82 -12.17 8.21 10.33
CA ARG A 82 -12.94 9.22 11.06
C ARG A 82 -12.47 9.32 12.51
N ASP A 83 -12.66 10.48 13.09
CA ASP A 83 -12.68 10.64 14.53
C ASP A 83 -14.09 10.30 15.05
N PRO A 84 -14.27 9.24 15.84
CA PRO A 84 -15.59 8.84 16.32
C PRO A 84 -16.27 9.89 17.21
N HIS A 85 -15.49 10.74 17.90
CA HIS A 85 -16.03 11.77 18.79
C HIS A 85 -16.53 13.03 18.06
N THR A 86 -16.11 13.24 16.82
CA THR A 86 -16.52 14.40 16.00
C THR A 86 -17.16 14.01 14.68
N LEU A 87 -17.01 12.75 14.24
CA LEU A 87 -17.38 12.23 12.92
C LEU A 87 -16.68 12.94 11.75
N LYS A 88 -15.64 13.73 12.00
CA LYS A 88 -14.83 14.32 10.95
C LYS A 88 -13.95 13.27 10.31
N MET A 89 -14.00 13.22 8.98
CA MET A 89 -13.12 12.35 8.20
C MET A 89 -11.73 12.97 8.06
N TYR A 90 -10.72 12.10 8.01
CA TYR A 90 -9.33 12.48 7.79
C TYR A 90 -8.58 11.39 7.02
N ILE A 91 -7.45 11.75 6.41
CA ILE A 91 -6.54 10.80 5.77
C ILE A 91 -5.47 10.41 6.80
N PRO A 92 -5.36 9.12 7.17
CA PRO A 92 -4.29 8.66 8.05
C PRO A 92 -2.90 8.89 7.43
N THR A 93 -1.95 9.27 8.27
CA THR A 93 -0.56 9.51 7.90
C THR A 93 0.37 8.78 8.87
N GLY A 94 1.68 8.84 8.67
CA GLY A 94 2.69 8.29 9.59
C GLY A 94 2.57 8.77 11.04
N ALA A 95 1.96 9.95 11.27
CA ALA A 95 1.67 10.44 12.63
C ALA A 95 0.63 9.60 13.38
N HIS A 96 -0.21 8.85 12.65
CA HIS A 96 -1.25 7.99 13.22
C HIS A 96 -0.76 6.57 13.52
N LEU A 97 0.44 6.17 13.05
CA LEU A 97 1.06 4.90 13.40
C LEU A 97 1.33 4.82 14.91
N ARG A 98 0.89 3.75 15.54
CA ARG A 98 0.96 3.54 17.00
C ARG A 98 2.11 2.62 17.43
N THR A 99 2.95 2.21 16.48
CA THR A 99 4.10 1.34 16.71
C THR A 99 5.34 1.91 16.01
N ASN A 100 6.52 1.39 16.39
CA ASN A 100 7.77 1.72 15.71
C ASN A 100 7.82 1.08 14.32
N THR A 101 8.41 1.80 13.39
CA THR A 101 8.71 1.31 12.05
C THR A 101 10.01 0.50 12.02
N LEU A 102 10.20 -0.30 10.97
CA LEU A 102 11.43 -1.06 10.69
C LEU A 102 12.68 -0.18 10.82
N TRP A 103 12.65 0.99 10.19
CA TRP A 103 13.79 1.91 10.22
C TRP A 103 14.02 2.58 11.58
N GLU A 104 13.01 2.74 12.42
CA GLU A 104 13.18 3.16 13.81
C GLU A 104 13.81 2.04 14.65
N VAL A 105 13.37 0.78 14.46
CA VAL A 105 13.97 -0.40 15.12
C VAL A 105 15.43 -0.55 14.70
N LEU A 106 15.73 -0.45 13.40
CA LEU A 106 17.08 -0.50 12.88
C LEU A 106 17.95 0.63 13.41
N SER A 107 17.42 1.86 13.43
CA SER A 107 18.13 3.03 13.98
C SER A 107 18.44 2.87 15.46
N GLY A 108 17.48 2.34 16.25
CA GLY A 108 17.66 2.03 17.66
C GLY A 108 18.76 0.97 17.91
N ALA A 109 18.96 0.05 16.96
CA ALA A 109 20.05 -0.92 16.96
C ALA A 109 21.37 -0.37 16.37
N GLY A 110 21.46 0.94 16.13
CA GLY A 110 22.67 1.60 15.60
C GLY A 110 22.89 1.40 14.10
N LYS A 111 21.95 0.82 13.36
CA LYS A 111 22.03 0.66 11.90
C LYS A 111 21.79 2.00 11.21
N ARG A 112 22.51 2.24 10.11
CA ARG A 112 22.35 3.42 9.30
C ARG A 112 21.34 3.16 8.18
N VAL A 113 20.29 3.96 8.08
CA VAL A 113 19.17 3.71 7.19
C VAL A 113 18.97 4.83 6.18
N VAL A 114 18.61 4.46 4.95
CA VAL A 114 18.11 5.37 3.91
C VAL A 114 16.76 4.83 3.46
N VAL A 115 15.70 5.63 3.60
CA VAL A 115 14.34 5.25 3.22
C VAL A 115 13.77 6.31 2.31
N MET A 116 13.32 5.93 1.13
CA MET A 116 12.85 6.86 0.10
C MET A 116 11.46 6.50 -0.38
N ASN A 117 10.57 7.46 -0.28
CA ASN A 117 9.25 7.48 -0.93
C ASN A 117 8.21 6.47 -0.44
N VAL A 118 8.43 5.77 0.67
CA VAL A 118 7.47 4.80 1.20
C VAL A 118 6.18 5.51 1.65
N PRO A 119 4.97 5.02 1.27
CA PRO A 119 3.70 5.61 1.73
C PRO A 119 3.55 5.60 3.25
N ASN A 120 2.75 6.51 3.78
CA ASN A 120 2.48 6.68 5.21
C ASN A 120 3.71 7.00 6.09
N THR A 121 4.74 7.60 5.52
CA THR A 121 5.92 8.05 6.25
C THR A 121 5.93 9.55 6.56
N THR A 122 4.88 10.28 6.18
CA THR A 122 4.73 11.72 6.48
C THR A 122 4.01 11.95 7.82
N PRO A 123 4.46 12.90 8.68
CA PRO A 123 5.77 13.56 8.62
C PRO A 123 6.93 12.58 8.87
N PRO A 124 8.12 12.84 8.30
CA PRO A 124 9.26 11.94 8.46
C PRO A 124 9.68 11.87 9.93
N ARG A 125 9.80 10.65 10.46
CA ARG A 125 10.30 10.40 11.81
C ARG A 125 11.83 10.44 11.82
N ARG A 126 12.40 10.73 12.97
CA ARG A 126 13.85 10.73 13.15
C ARG A 126 14.42 9.31 13.02
N VAL A 127 15.49 9.19 12.22
CA VAL A 127 16.21 7.93 12.00
C VAL A 127 17.73 8.17 12.06
N ASN A 128 18.50 7.13 12.26
CA ASN A 128 19.95 7.16 12.09
C ASN A 128 20.29 7.11 10.59
N GLY A 129 20.15 8.23 9.88
CA GLY A 129 20.34 8.30 8.44
C GLY A 129 19.38 9.26 7.76
N VAL A 130 18.69 8.82 6.71
CA VAL A 130 17.77 9.65 5.90
C VAL A 130 16.42 8.99 5.74
N LEU A 131 15.37 9.81 5.84
CA LEU A 131 14.02 9.43 5.47
C LEU A 131 13.43 10.52 4.57
N VAL A 132 13.11 10.16 3.32
CA VAL A 132 12.34 10.97 2.39
C VAL A 132 10.94 10.38 2.32
N ALA A 133 9.96 11.08 2.91
CA ALA A 133 8.59 10.63 2.98
C ALA A 133 7.94 10.55 1.59
N GLY A 134 7.06 9.57 1.41
CA GLY A 134 6.36 9.30 0.17
C GLY A 134 4.99 9.97 0.07
N PHE A 135 4.10 9.29 -0.64
CA PHE A 135 2.73 9.69 -0.90
C PHE A 135 2.04 10.37 0.29
N LEU A 136 1.26 11.39 0.04
CA LEU A 136 0.63 12.37 0.94
C LEU A 136 1.58 13.48 1.44
N SER A 137 2.87 13.44 1.14
CA SER A 137 3.76 14.57 1.39
C SER A 137 3.66 15.58 0.24
N MET A 138 3.18 16.78 0.53
CA MET A 138 2.92 17.80 -0.49
C MET A 138 4.14 18.68 -0.80
N LYS A 139 5.15 18.69 0.07
CA LYS A 139 6.31 19.59 -0.03
C LYS A 139 7.56 18.92 0.51
N LEU A 140 8.67 19.04 -0.21
CA LEU A 140 9.97 18.49 0.22
C LEU A 140 10.41 18.97 1.60
N GLU A 141 10.12 20.22 1.94
CA GLU A 141 10.47 20.82 3.23
C GLU A 141 9.83 20.12 4.44
N LYS A 142 8.73 19.39 4.21
CA LYS A 142 8.01 18.63 5.24
C LYS A 142 8.16 17.12 5.05
N ALA A 143 8.86 16.71 4.00
CA ALA A 143 9.00 15.31 3.61
C ALA A 143 10.37 14.72 3.92
N VAL A 144 11.37 15.52 4.29
CA VAL A 144 12.77 15.08 4.37
C VAL A 144 13.32 15.22 5.77
N TYR A 145 13.92 14.14 6.27
CA TYR A 145 14.71 14.13 7.48
C TYR A 145 16.09 13.49 7.20
N PRO A 146 17.18 14.11 7.63
CA PRO A 146 17.28 15.48 8.15
C PRO A 146 17.09 16.55 7.04
N ASP A 147 16.70 17.75 7.43
CA ASP A 147 16.25 18.82 6.56
C ASP A 147 17.33 19.38 5.60
N HIS A 148 18.61 19.21 5.93
CA HIS A 148 19.71 19.65 5.06
C HIS A 148 19.74 18.94 3.70
N PHE A 149 19.06 17.79 3.53
CA PHE A 149 18.89 17.10 2.25
C PHE A 149 17.78 17.68 1.36
N VAL A 150 16.97 18.61 1.88
CA VAL A 150 15.92 19.28 1.09
C VAL A 150 16.49 20.02 -0.12
N ALA A 151 17.56 20.81 0.09
CA ALA A 151 18.17 21.58 -1.00
C ALA A 151 18.80 20.70 -2.09
N PRO A 152 19.59 19.67 -1.75
CA PRO A 152 20.07 18.70 -2.75
C PRO A 152 18.96 18.04 -3.55
N LEU A 153 17.90 17.53 -2.90
CA LEU A 153 16.77 16.88 -3.60
C LEU A 153 16.02 17.85 -4.51
N ARG A 154 15.86 19.11 -4.10
CA ARG A 154 15.26 20.15 -4.93
C ARG A 154 16.12 20.42 -6.17
N ASN A 155 17.44 20.48 -6.02
CA ASN A 155 18.36 20.69 -7.14
C ASN A 155 18.37 19.52 -8.13
N LEU A 156 18.14 18.28 -7.65
CA LEU A 156 17.94 17.11 -8.50
C LEU A 156 16.58 17.11 -9.21
N GLY A 157 15.66 18.00 -8.82
CA GLY A 157 14.27 17.97 -9.32
C GLY A 157 13.47 16.78 -8.80
N TYR A 158 13.75 16.30 -7.56
CA TYR A 158 13.09 15.13 -7.00
C TYR A 158 11.57 15.32 -6.89
N VAL A 159 10.82 14.34 -7.39
CA VAL A 159 9.36 14.30 -7.39
C VAL A 159 8.91 13.24 -6.38
N ILE A 160 8.07 13.65 -5.41
CA ILE A 160 7.51 12.72 -4.41
C ILE A 160 6.41 11.86 -5.04
N ASP A 161 5.48 12.49 -5.75
CA ASP A 161 4.34 11.84 -6.41
C ASP A 161 3.89 12.66 -7.63
N VAL A 162 3.36 11.99 -8.65
CA VAL A 162 2.78 12.63 -9.83
C VAL A 162 1.29 12.85 -9.63
N ASN A 163 0.80 14.04 -9.93
CA ASN A 163 -0.61 14.36 -9.76
C ASN A 163 -1.51 13.48 -10.66
N PRO A 164 -2.33 12.58 -10.11
CA PRO A 164 -3.15 11.65 -10.90
C PRO A 164 -4.24 12.35 -11.73
N MET A 165 -4.61 13.61 -11.39
CA MET A 165 -5.58 14.38 -12.17
C MET A 165 -5.07 14.76 -13.57
N LEU A 166 -3.76 14.64 -13.82
CA LEU A 166 -3.20 14.82 -15.16
C LEU A 166 -3.69 13.75 -16.12
N ALA A 167 -3.83 12.50 -15.66
CA ALA A 167 -4.28 11.38 -16.49
C ALA A 167 -5.66 11.62 -17.14
N GLN A 168 -6.54 12.39 -16.48
CA GLN A 168 -7.86 12.72 -17.03
C GLN A 168 -7.82 13.77 -18.16
N LYS A 169 -6.74 14.54 -18.26
CA LYS A 169 -6.60 15.66 -19.19
C LYS A 169 -5.65 15.34 -20.33
N ASP A 170 -4.55 14.68 -20.02
CA ASP A 170 -3.46 14.35 -20.91
C ASP A 170 -2.77 13.06 -20.43
N LEU A 171 -3.23 11.93 -20.96
CA LEU A 171 -2.73 10.63 -20.56
C LEU A 171 -1.30 10.37 -21.03
N HIS A 172 -0.90 10.88 -22.20
CA HIS A 172 0.48 10.82 -22.68
C HIS A 172 1.42 11.63 -21.79
N GLY A 173 1.09 12.90 -21.55
CA GLY A 173 1.88 13.76 -20.67
C GLY A 173 1.92 13.22 -19.22
N PHE A 174 0.87 12.51 -18.77
CA PHE A 174 0.90 11.83 -17.50
C PHE A 174 1.97 10.72 -17.45
N VAL A 175 2.03 9.86 -18.49
CA VAL A 175 3.05 8.81 -18.59
C VAL A 175 4.45 9.40 -18.64
N ASP A 176 4.66 10.51 -19.41
CA ASP A 176 5.94 11.21 -19.44
C ASP A 176 6.38 11.69 -18.05
N LYS A 177 5.43 12.20 -17.25
CA LYS A 177 5.72 12.62 -15.88
C LYS A 177 6.03 11.46 -14.95
N LEU A 178 5.42 10.30 -15.15
CA LEU A 178 5.76 9.08 -14.40
C LEU A 178 7.19 8.62 -14.73
N ILE A 179 7.56 8.61 -16.02
CA ILE A 179 8.91 8.28 -16.48
C ILE A 179 9.93 9.25 -15.88
N GLU A 180 9.66 10.57 -15.94
CA GLU A 180 10.51 11.58 -15.32
C GLU A 180 10.70 11.33 -13.82
N ALA A 181 9.62 11.01 -13.10
CA ALA A 181 9.68 10.74 -11.67
C ALA A 181 10.54 9.51 -11.36
N VAL A 182 10.47 8.42 -12.14
CA VAL A 182 11.33 7.24 -12.01
C VAL A 182 12.80 7.60 -12.19
N HIS A 183 13.14 8.41 -13.22
CA HIS A 183 14.51 8.86 -13.42
C HIS A 183 15.01 9.71 -12.24
N LYS A 184 14.17 10.63 -11.72
CA LYS A 184 14.54 11.44 -10.56
C LYS A 184 14.69 10.61 -9.28
N ARG A 185 13.93 9.53 -9.15
CA ARG A 185 14.07 8.54 -8.08
C ARG A 185 15.43 7.83 -8.17
N LYS A 186 15.82 7.38 -9.37
CA LYS A 186 17.13 6.77 -9.62
C LYS A 186 18.28 7.73 -9.31
N GLU A 187 18.22 8.97 -9.81
CA GLU A 187 19.26 10.00 -9.54
C GLU A 187 19.41 10.24 -8.03
N ALA A 188 18.32 10.36 -7.30
CA ALA A 188 18.35 10.55 -5.85
C ALA A 188 18.87 9.31 -5.11
N THR A 189 18.61 8.10 -5.62
CA THR A 189 19.15 6.85 -5.07
C THR A 189 20.68 6.85 -5.17
N PHE A 190 21.25 7.14 -6.34
CA PHE A 190 22.70 7.25 -6.50
C PHE A 190 23.32 8.38 -5.68
N TYR A 191 22.61 9.50 -5.56
CA TYR A 191 23.04 10.59 -4.68
C TYR A 191 23.20 10.10 -3.23
N PHE A 192 22.18 9.43 -2.67
CA PHE A 192 22.26 8.93 -1.30
C PHE A 192 23.23 7.76 -1.11
N MET A 193 23.43 6.89 -2.11
CA MET A 193 24.49 5.86 -2.07
C MET A 193 25.87 6.49 -1.92
N LYS A 194 26.11 7.64 -2.56
CA LYS A 194 27.35 8.40 -2.48
C LYS A 194 27.50 9.17 -1.16
N GLU A 195 26.44 9.86 -0.72
CA GLU A 195 26.48 10.71 0.48
C GLU A 195 26.49 9.89 1.79
N ILE A 196 25.93 8.67 1.75
CA ILE A 196 25.84 7.77 2.90
C ILE A 196 26.40 6.40 2.53
N PRO A 197 27.72 6.28 2.24
CA PRO A 197 28.30 5.03 1.73
C PRO A 197 28.32 3.90 2.77
N ASP A 198 28.12 4.21 4.04
CA ASP A 198 28.13 3.28 5.17
C ASP A 198 26.72 2.84 5.61
N TRP A 199 25.71 3.00 4.76
CA TRP A 199 24.34 2.53 5.04
C TRP A 199 24.32 1.01 5.32
N ASP A 200 23.42 0.60 6.22
CA ASP A 200 23.12 -0.82 6.52
C ASP A 200 21.83 -1.27 5.84
N PHE A 201 20.84 -0.38 5.78
CA PHE A 201 19.54 -0.59 5.18
C PHE A 201 19.22 0.54 4.21
N PHE A 202 18.86 0.19 2.99
CA PHE A 202 18.44 1.14 1.97
C PHE A 202 17.12 0.68 1.35
N MET A 203 16.11 1.52 1.33
CA MET A 203 14.85 1.23 0.69
C MET A 203 14.45 2.33 -0.27
N VAL A 204 14.14 1.93 -1.50
CA VAL A 204 13.59 2.80 -2.55
C VAL A 204 12.22 2.28 -2.94
N HIS A 205 11.24 3.17 -2.96
CA HIS A 205 9.88 2.86 -3.36
C HIS A 205 9.51 3.59 -4.65
N ILE A 206 9.04 2.85 -5.64
CA ILE A 206 8.54 3.34 -6.92
C ILE A 206 7.01 3.29 -6.90
N MET A 207 6.38 4.41 -6.57
CA MET A 207 4.93 4.60 -6.53
C MET A 207 4.30 4.69 -7.92
N GLU A 208 5.10 5.06 -8.90
CA GLU A 208 4.69 5.36 -10.26
C GLU A 208 4.11 4.12 -10.98
N THR A 209 4.48 2.92 -10.54
CA THR A 209 3.93 1.65 -11.05
C THR A 209 2.44 1.50 -10.73
N ASP A 210 2.01 1.80 -9.51
CA ASP A 210 0.61 1.87 -9.12
C ASP A 210 -0.15 2.91 -9.97
N ARG A 211 0.45 4.09 -10.12
CA ARG A 211 -0.16 5.19 -10.86
C ARG A 211 -0.50 4.82 -12.31
N ILE A 212 0.44 4.23 -13.04
CA ILE A 212 0.18 3.85 -14.43
C ILE A 212 -0.85 2.74 -14.53
N MET A 213 -0.82 1.76 -13.62
CA MET A 213 -1.75 0.64 -13.64
C MET A 213 -3.20 1.07 -13.35
N HIS A 214 -3.42 2.06 -12.51
CA HIS A 214 -4.75 2.63 -12.31
C HIS A 214 -5.39 3.19 -13.57
N PHE A 215 -4.60 3.76 -14.50
CA PHE A 215 -5.14 4.47 -15.66
C PHE A 215 -4.98 3.72 -16.98
N LEU A 216 -4.04 2.79 -17.09
CA LEU A 216 -3.70 2.11 -18.36
C LEU A 216 -3.83 0.58 -18.30
N TRP A 217 -4.40 0.00 -17.23
CA TRP A 217 -4.53 -1.45 -17.11
C TRP A 217 -5.40 -2.04 -18.23
N ALA A 218 -6.60 -1.47 -18.46
CA ALA A 218 -7.49 -1.96 -19.51
C ALA A 218 -6.86 -1.82 -20.88
N GLN A 219 -6.20 -0.70 -21.17
CA GLN A 219 -5.54 -0.46 -22.45
C GLN A 219 -4.40 -1.46 -22.68
N MET A 220 -3.65 -1.80 -21.64
CA MET A 220 -2.60 -2.82 -21.71
C MET A 220 -3.18 -4.21 -22.00
N GLU A 221 -4.27 -4.60 -21.32
CA GLU A 221 -4.94 -5.90 -21.55
C GLU A 221 -5.58 -6.00 -22.93
N ASP A 222 -6.28 -4.95 -23.38
CA ASP A 222 -6.96 -4.87 -24.67
C ASP A 222 -5.98 -4.67 -25.84
N GLN A 223 -4.67 -4.55 -25.57
CA GLN A 223 -3.62 -4.27 -26.55
C GLN A 223 -3.93 -3.02 -27.39
N ASP A 224 -4.45 -1.99 -26.72
CA ASP A 224 -4.75 -0.69 -27.35
C ASP A 224 -3.53 -0.19 -28.15
N PRO A 225 -3.69 0.15 -29.44
CA PRO A 225 -2.54 0.46 -30.30
C PRO A 225 -1.81 1.76 -29.91
N GLU A 226 -2.47 2.65 -29.19
CA GLU A 226 -1.92 3.92 -28.75
C GLU A 226 -1.30 3.81 -27.34
N TYR A 227 -2.01 3.20 -26.37
CA TYR A 227 -1.64 3.25 -24.96
C TYR A 227 -0.94 1.99 -24.43
N ALA A 228 -1.15 0.81 -25.00
CA ALA A 228 -0.41 -0.37 -24.57
C ALA A 228 1.11 -0.24 -24.78
N PRO A 229 1.61 0.35 -25.90
CA PRO A 229 3.03 0.64 -26.06
C PRO A 229 3.57 1.60 -24.97
N ARG A 230 2.79 2.61 -24.55
CA ARG A 230 3.16 3.58 -23.52
C ARG A 230 3.26 2.94 -22.14
N PHE A 231 2.33 2.00 -21.82
CA PHE A 231 2.40 1.20 -20.60
C PHE A 231 3.73 0.41 -20.54
N TRP A 232 4.08 -0.30 -21.60
CA TRP A 232 5.30 -1.10 -21.63
C TRP A 232 6.58 -0.26 -21.74
N GLU A 233 6.53 0.92 -22.35
CA GLU A 233 7.64 1.88 -22.34
C GLU A 233 7.99 2.31 -20.92
N PHE A 234 6.97 2.67 -20.11
CA PHE A 234 7.17 2.99 -18.70
C PHE A 234 7.81 1.82 -17.94
N PHE A 235 7.28 0.59 -18.10
CA PHE A 235 7.83 -0.57 -17.42
C PHE A 235 9.24 -0.93 -17.86
N ARG A 236 9.64 -0.65 -19.13
CA ARG A 236 11.04 -0.77 -19.55
C ARG A 236 11.95 0.21 -18.83
N VAL A 237 11.51 1.45 -18.61
CA VAL A 237 12.29 2.43 -17.83
C VAL A 237 12.46 1.95 -16.39
N VAL A 238 11.43 1.33 -15.81
CA VAL A 238 11.54 0.69 -14.48
C VAL A 238 12.54 -0.47 -14.53
N ASP A 239 12.47 -1.35 -15.52
CA ASP A 239 13.37 -2.50 -15.71
C ASP A 239 14.85 -2.06 -15.78
N GLU A 240 15.15 -1.06 -16.61
CA GLU A 240 16.48 -0.46 -16.74
C GLU A 240 16.93 0.22 -15.45
N THR A 241 16.01 0.93 -14.76
CA THR A 241 16.31 1.59 -13.49
C THR A 241 16.68 0.58 -12.39
N VAL A 242 15.96 -0.54 -12.32
CA VAL A 242 16.28 -1.62 -11.34
C VAL A 242 17.64 -2.23 -11.67
N ALA A 243 17.94 -2.50 -12.94
CA ALA A 243 19.21 -3.05 -13.37
C ALA A 243 20.38 -2.14 -12.98
N GLU A 244 20.31 -0.85 -13.32
CA GLU A 244 21.37 0.12 -13.01
C GLU A 244 21.59 0.27 -11.50
N ILE A 245 20.51 0.29 -10.70
CA ILE A 245 20.61 0.35 -9.23
C ILE A 245 21.26 -0.93 -8.71
N HIS A 246 20.80 -2.10 -9.16
CA HIS A 246 21.32 -3.39 -8.72
C HIS A 246 22.82 -3.55 -9.03
N GLU A 247 23.24 -3.18 -10.23
CA GLU A 247 24.67 -3.21 -10.66
C GLU A 247 25.56 -2.30 -9.79
N ALA A 248 25.01 -1.20 -9.29
CA ALA A 248 25.75 -0.25 -8.44
C ALA A 248 25.83 -0.66 -6.97
N LEU A 249 25.15 -1.75 -6.56
CA LEU A 249 25.14 -2.19 -5.17
C LEU A 249 26.51 -2.75 -4.74
N PRO A 250 26.96 -2.49 -3.49
CA PRO A 250 28.13 -3.14 -2.95
C PRO A 250 27.99 -4.67 -2.92
N GLU A 251 29.09 -5.43 -3.21
CA GLU A 251 29.11 -6.89 -3.33
C GLU A 251 28.46 -7.68 -2.18
N ASN A 252 28.38 -7.13 -0.97
CA ASN A 252 27.79 -7.82 0.19
C ASN A 252 26.37 -7.33 0.52
N THR A 253 25.68 -6.78 -0.45
CA THR A 253 24.30 -6.33 -0.29
C THR A 253 23.33 -7.49 -0.56
N ARG A 254 22.35 -7.68 0.33
CA ARG A 254 21.19 -8.53 0.07
C ARG A 254 20.15 -7.71 -0.64
N PHE A 255 19.84 -8.06 -1.87
CA PHE A 255 18.81 -7.39 -2.64
C PHE A 255 17.45 -8.07 -2.45
N LEU A 256 16.45 -7.29 -2.15
CA LEU A 256 15.04 -7.70 -2.10
C LEU A 256 14.22 -6.80 -2.99
N SER A 257 13.22 -7.38 -3.64
CA SER A 257 12.20 -6.61 -4.35
C SER A 257 10.82 -7.13 -4.01
N LEU A 258 9.83 -6.23 -3.84
CA LEU A 258 8.45 -6.60 -3.51
C LEU A 258 7.44 -5.57 -3.99
N SER A 259 6.20 -6.01 -4.12
CA SER A 259 5.02 -5.14 -4.16
C SER A 259 4.17 -5.33 -2.90
N ASP A 260 3.34 -4.37 -2.59
CA ASP A 260 2.45 -4.41 -1.43
C ASP A 260 1.09 -5.06 -1.73
N HIS A 261 0.67 -5.08 -2.99
CA HIS A 261 -0.51 -5.76 -3.51
C HIS A 261 -0.33 -6.09 -5.00
N GLY A 262 -1.29 -6.82 -5.57
CA GLY A 262 -1.40 -7.02 -7.00
C GLY A 262 -2.36 -6.04 -7.64
N PHE A 263 -2.70 -6.28 -8.91
CA PHE A 263 -3.59 -5.44 -9.71
C PHE A 263 -4.47 -6.28 -10.63
N THR A 264 -5.67 -5.77 -10.93
CA THR A 264 -6.57 -6.33 -11.93
C THR A 264 -7.40 -5.24 -12.58
N ARG A 265 -8.07 -5.58 -13.70
CA ARG A 265 -9.00 -4.68 -14.38
C ARG A 265 -10.20 -4.32 -13.51
N VAL A 266 -10.55 -3.03 -13.42
CA VAL A 266 -11.80 -2.57 -12.84
C VAL A 266 -12.95 -2.92 -13.78
N ARG A 267 -13.95 -3.62 -13.25
CA ARG A 267 -15.25 -3.82 -13.92
C ARG A 267 -16.20 -2.69 -13.58
N ALA A 268 -16.28 -2.37 -12.28
CA ALA A 268 -17.13 -1.30 -11.79
C ALA A 268 -16.68 -0.81 -10.40
N GLU A 269 -16.96 0.45 -10.10
CA GLU A 269 -16.94 0.98 -8.74
C GLU A 269 -18.30 0.76 -8.08
N VAL A 270 -18.31 0.31 -6.82
CA VAL A 270 -19.52 -0.04 -6.06
C VAL A 270 -19.66 0.85 -4.85
N ASN A 271 -20.69 1.71 -4.82
CA ASN A 271 -20.88 2.65 -3.73
C ASN A 271 -21.66 2.03 -2.56
N THR A 272 -20.95 1.63 -1.53
CA THR A 272 -21.51 0.99 -0.33
C THR A 272 -22.41 1.91 0.48
N ASN A 273 -22.18 3.23 0.51
CA ASN A 273 -23.06 4.18 1.19
C ASN A 273 -24.38 4.40 0.42
N TYR A 274 -24.40 4.26 -0.92
CA TYR A 274 -25.62 4.21 -1.68
C TYR A 274 -26.47 2.99 -1.27
N TRP A 275 -25.86 1.80 -1.23
CA TRP A 275 -26.55 0.59 -0.78
C TRP A 275 -27.13 0.71 0.63
N LEU A 276 -26.38 1.29 1.58
CA LEU A 276 -26.85 1.54 2.95
C LEU A 276 -28.05 2.50 2.96
N ARG A 277 -28.08 3.49 2.08
CA ARG A 277 -29.24 4.42 1.98
C ARG A 277 -30.48 3.74 1.40
N GLU A 278 -30.32 2.92 0.36
CA GLU A 278 -31.43 2.12 -0.21
C GLU A 278 -32.03 1.15 0.82
N LYS A 279 -31.18 0.57 1.69
CA LYS A 279 -31.64 -0.25 2.82
C LYS A 279 -32.28 0.55 3.96
N GLY A 280 -32.19 1.88 3.93
CA GLY A 280 -32.67 2.74 5.02
C GLY A 280 -31.76 2.75 6.26
N TYR A 281 -30.53 2.24 6.15
CA TYR A 281 -29.56 2.17 7.27
C TYR A 281 -28.75 3.44 7.41
N LEU A 282 -28.58 4.21 6.33
CA LEU A 282 -27.88 5.48 6.28
C LEU A 282 -28.82 6.60 5.80
N LYS A 283 -28.77 7.72 6.49
CA LYS A 283 -29.49 8.93 6.11
C LYS A 283 -28.63 10.15 6.43
N PHE A 284 -28.73 11.17 5.60
CA PHE A 284 -28.08 12.46 5.80
C PHE A 284 -29.09 13.59 6.00
N LYS A 285 -28.71 14.62 6.72
CA LYS A 285 -29.51 15.84 6.94
C LYS A 285 -29.62 16.70 5.70
N THR A 286 -28.73 16.50 4.72
CA THR A 286 -28.64 17.26 3.47
C THR A 286 -28.57 16.33 2.27
N SER A 287 -28.96 16.79 1.10
CA SER A 287 -28.87 16.07 -0.17
C SER A 287 -27.43 16.03 -0.73
N THR A 288 -26.53 16.88 -0.22
CA THR A 288 -25.13 16.98 -0.67
C THR A 288 -24.17 16.85 0.51
N PRO A 289 -24.14 15.70 1.22
CA PRO A 289 -23.26 15.50 2.36
C PRO A 289 -21.80 15.55 1.91
N ARG A 290 -20.96 16.18 2.73
CA ARG A 290 -19.50 16.30 2.48
C ARG A 290 -18.66 15.58 3.52
N ASP A 291 -19.24 15.31 4.68
CA ASP A 291 -18.56 14.63 5.78
C ASP A 291 -19.58 13.80 6.58
N LEU A 292 -19.12 12.88 7.43
CA LEU A 292 -19.99 12.08 8.29
C LEU A 292 -20.73 12.90 9.35
N VAL A 293 -20.30 14.12 9.64
CA VAL A 293 -21.03 15.07 10.51
C VAL A 293 -22.42 15.43 9.96
N ASP A 294 -22.62 15.24 8.65
CA ASP A 294 -23.90 15.47 7.98
C ASP A 294 -24.89 14.30 8.17
N MET A 295 -24.48 13.19 8.83
CA MET A 295 -25.39 12.08 9.12
C MET A 295 -26.59 12.53 9.95
N ASP A 296 -27.76 11.98 9.60
CA ASP A 296 -28.98 12.13 10.37
C ASP A 296 -28.90 11.30 11.67
N SER A 297 -29.58 11.73 12.72
CA SER A 297 -29.62 11.02 14.02
C SER A 297 -30.25 9.63 13.97
N THR A 298 -30.93 9.29 12.89
CA THR A 298 -31.53 7.96 12.66
C THR A 298 -30.62 7.00 11.91
N ALA A 299 -29.46 7.45 11.39
CA ALA A 299 -28.51 6.60 10.69
C ALA A 299 -27.96 5.51 11.62
N ARG A 300 -28.04 4.25 11.20
CA ARG A 300 -27.65 3.06 11.98
C ARG A 300 -26.24 2.55 11.60
N VAL A 301 -25.89 2.70 10.32
CA VAL A 301 -24.64 2.18 9.73
C VAL A 301 -24.12 3.19 8.72
N TYR A 302 -22.82 3.32 8.62
CA TYR A 302 -22.13 4.04 7.54
C TYR A 302 -20.91 3.25 7.08
N SER A 303 -20.37 3.55 5.90
CA SER A 303 -19.15 2.90 5.43
C SER A 303 -18.06 3.91 5.05
N LEU A 304 -16.80 3.43 5.10
CA LEU A 304 -15.61 4.11 4.59
C LEU A 304 -14.85 3.18 3.63
N ILE A 305 -14.11 3.78 2.71
CA ILE A 305 -13.31 3.05 1.71
C ILE A 305 -12.10 2.33 2.33
N PRO A 306 -11.75 1.15 1.78
CA PRO A 306 -12.59 0.28 0.97
C PRO A 306 -13.37 -0.69 1.86
N GLY A 307 -14.65 -0.86 1.62
CA GLY A 307 -15.47 -1.93 2.21
C GLY A 307 -15.54 -2.01 3.75
N ARG A 308 -15.41 -0.89 4.46
CA ARG A 308 -15.37 -0.84 5.92
C ARG A 308 -16.67 -0.29 6.47
N PHE A 309 -17.46 -1.13 7.15
CA PHE A 309 -18.78 -0.80 7.67
C PHE A 309 -18.72 -0.59 9.19
N TYR A 310 -19.33 0.49 9.64
CA TYR A 310 -19.37 0.91 11.02
C TYR A 310 -20.82 1.01 11.51
N VAL A 311 -21.14 0.32 12.58
CA VAL A 311 -22.39 0.54 13.34
C VAL A 311 -22.30 1.89 14.03
N ASN A 312 -23.29 2.75 13.85
CA ASN A 312 -23.34 4.07 14.50
C ASN A 312 -23.70 3.93 15.97
N LEU A 313 -22.76 3.43 16.77
CA LEU A 313 -22.94 2.97 18.14
C LEU A 313 -23.03 4.14 19.13
N LEU A 314 -24.07 4.14 19.94
CA LEU A 314 -24.25 5.09 21.03
C LEU A 314 -23.13 4.94 22.07
N GLY A 315 -22.52 6.07 22.46
CA GLY A 315 -21.38 6.11 23.36
C GLY A 315 -20.01 5.93 22.69
N ARG A 316 -19.95 5.47 21.44
CA ARG A 316 -18.74 5.44 20.62
C ARG A 316 -18.73 6.57 19.59
N GLU A 317 -19.78 6.69 18.79
CA GLU A 317 -19.89 7.71 17.75
C GLU A 317 -20.59 8.96 18.29
N ALA A 318 -20.16 10.15 17.88
CA ALA A 318 -20.71 11.43 18.32
C ALA A 318 -22.23 11.58 18.06
N ALA A 319 -22.74 10.96 17.00
CA ALA A 319 -24.16 10.91 16.66
C ALA A 319 -24.70 9.47 16.73
N GLY A 320 -24.19 8.67 17.67
CA GLY A 320 -24.57 7.27 17.85
C GLY A 320 -26.06 7.07 18.07
N SER A 321 -26.66 6.16 17.33
CA SER A 321 -28.10 5.87 17.32
C SER A 321 -28.44 4.42 17.65
N VAL A 322 -27.47 3.52 17.56
CA VAL A 322 -27.61 2.10 17.92
C VAL A 322 -27.21 1.92 19.37
N VAL A 323 -28.14 1.42 20.20
CA VAL A 323 -27.83 1.12 21.59
C VAL A 323 -26.92 -0.11 21.72
N PRO A 324 -26.11 -0.21 22.79
CA PRO A 324 -25.15 -1.33 22.93
C PRO A 324 -25.80 -2.71 22.85
N GLU A 325 -27.01 -2.86 23.31
CA GLU A 325 -27.79 -4.11 23.31
C GLU A 325 -28.14 -4.59 21.88
N GLU A 326 -28.24 -3.67 20.92
CA GLU A 326 -28.54 -3.96 19.50
C GLU A 326 -27.26 -4.14 18.64
N TYR A 327 -26.08 -3.87 19.21
CA TYR A 327 -24.83 -3.79 18.45
C TYR A 327 -24.51 -5.07 17.69
N GLU A 328 -24.55 -6.23 18.36
CA GLU A 328 -24.26 -7.51 17.69
C GLU A 328 -25.35 -7.88 16.68
N THR A 329 -26.62 -7.55 16.93
CA THR A 329 -27.72 -7.75 15.97
C THR A 329 -27.45 -6.99 14.67
N TRP A 330 -26.93 -5.76 14.73
CA TRP A 330 -26.57 -5.00 13.55
C TRP A 330 -25.34 -5.58 12.82
N ARG A 331 -24.34 -6.04 13.56
CA ARG A 331 -23.19 -6.71 12.97
C ARG A 331 -23.60 -8.00 12.23
N ASP A 332 -24.42 -8.84 12.87
CA ASP A 332 -24.90 -10.09 12.27
C ASP A 332 -25.77 -9.83 11.04
N ARG A 333 -26.59 -8.79 11.06
CA ARG A 333 -27.34 -8.34 9.89
C ARG A 333 -26.43 -7.93 8.75
N LEU A 334 -25.40 -7.15 9.00
CA LEU A 334 -24.41 -6.76 7.99
C LEU A 334 -23.67 -7.98 7.44
N MET A 335 -23.27 -8.91 8.29
CA MET A 335 -22.64 -10.19 7.89
C MET A 335 -23.52 -11.01 6.96
N ALA A 336 -24.83 -10.97 7.15
CA ALA A 336 -25.80 -11.69 6.31
C ALA A 336 -26.14 -10.96 5.00
N GLU A 337 -26.28 -9.65 5.03
CA GLU A 337 -26.79 -8.88 3.91
C GLU A 337 -25.73 -8.35 2.93
N ILE A 338 -24.51 -8.04 3.39
CA ILE A 338 -23.42 -7.55 2.53
C ILE A 338 -23.05 -8.57 1.45
N PRO A 339 -22.96 -9.90 1.71
CA PRO A 339 -22.68 -10.91 0.68
C PRO A 339 -23.75 -10.97 -0.42
N GLU A 340 -24.96 -10.46 -0.17
CA GLU A 340 -26.06 -10.43 -1.11
C GLU A 340 -26.02 -9.26 -2.10
N ILE A 341 -25.03 -8.37 -1.98
CA ILE A 341 -24.85 -7.26 -2.94
C ILE A 341 -24.52 -7.85 -4.32
N ARG A 342 -25.33 -7.47 -5.30
CA ARG A 342 -25.15 -7.89 -6.69
C ARG A 342 -24.99 -6.66 -7.58
N ASP A 343 -24.20 -6.83 -8.61
CA ASP A 343 -24.14 -5.89 -9.72
C ASP A 343 -25.47 -5.91 -10.47
N PRO A 344 -26.23 -4.81 -10.50
CA PRO A 344 -27.55 -4.78 -11.14
C PRO A 344 -27.49 -4.92 -12.67
N GLU A 345 -26.35 -4.69 -13.31
CA GLU A 345 -26.17 -4.80 -14.77
C GLU A 345 -25.92 -6.22 -15.20
N THR A 346 -25.19 -6.99 -14.38
CA THR A 346 -24.73 -8.35 -14.72
C THR A 346 -25.32 -9.46 -13.87
N GLY A 347 -25.87 -9.14 -12.69
CA GLY A 347 -26.33 -10.10 -11.68
C GLY A 347 -25.19 -10.76 -10.88
N ASN A 348 -23.95 -10.44 -11.18
CA ASN A 348 -22.78 -11.05 -10.53
C ASN A 348 -22.67 -10.65 -9.05
N PRO A 349 -22.13 -11.56 -8.20
CA PRO A 349 -21.78 -11.19 -6.83
C PRO A 349 -20.67 -10.13 -6.84
N VAL A 350 -20.81 -9.14 -5.97
CA VAL A 350 -19.83 -8.06 -5.77
C VAL A 350 -18.86 -8.42 -4.66
N ILE A 351 -19.32 -9.12 -3.64
CA ILE A 351 -18.57 -9.40 -2.41
C ILE A 351 -18.09 -10.85 -2.44
N GLN A 352 -16.79 -11.04 -2.22
CA GLN A 352 -16.14 -12.33 -2.09
C GLN A 352 -16.22 -12.86 -0.67
N GLN A 353 -15.92 -11.99 0.30
CA GLN A 353 -15.87 -12.37 1.71
C GLN A 353 -16.16 -11.19 2.65
N VAL A 354 -16.67 -11.51 3.84
CA VAL A 354 -16.97 -10.54 4.91
C VAL A 354 -16.46 -11.10 6.23
N TRP A 355 -15.91 -10.22 7.08
CA TRP A 355 -15.43 -10.57 8.41
C TRP A 355 -15.94 -9.58 9.47
N LYS A 356 -16.14 -10.07 10.68
CA LYS A 356 -16.10 -9.21 11.86
C LYS A 356 -14.63 -8.82 12.09
N ARG A 357 -14.37 -7.63 12.61
CA ARG A 357 -13.00 -7.13 12.82
C ARG A 357 -12.13 -8.05 13.67
N GLU A 358 -12.73 -8.75 14.62
CA GLU A 358 -12.03 -9.66 15.54
C GLU A 358 -11.54 -10.94 14.84
N ASP A 359 -12.16 -11.31 13.72
CA ASP A 359 -11.75 -12.44 12.88
C ASP A 359 -10.58 -12.10 11.96
N LEU A 360 -10.37 -10.79 11.72
CA LEU A 360 -9.38 -10.30 10.75
C LEU A 360 -8.17 -9.65 11.43
N TYR A 361 -8.37 -8.99 12.57
CA TYR A 361 -7.33 -8.24 13.26
C TYR A 361 -7.18 -8.66 14.71
N TRP A 362 -5.97 -8.50 15.25
CA TRP A 362 -5.65 -8.73 16.66
C TRP A 362 -4.76 -7.62 17.20
N GLY A 363 -4.84 -7.36 18.50
CA GLY A 363 -4.07 -6.33 19.18
C GLY A 363 -4.93 -5.25 19.84
N PRO A 364 -4.30 -4.28 20.52
CA PRO A 364 -5.00 -3.33 21.39
C PRO A 364 -5.90 -2.32 20.64
N LEU A 365 -5.70 -2.16 19.33
CA LEU A 365 -6.40 -1.16 18.51
C LEU A 365 -7.56 -1.75 17.69
N VAL A 366 -7.84 -3.04 17.79
CA VAL A 366 -8.94 -3.71 17.06
C VAL A 366 -10.29 -3.00 17.25
N LYS A 367 -10.55 -2.49 18.46
CA LYS A 367 -11.78 -1.73 18.76
C LYS A 367 -11.97 -0.46 17.89
N ASN A 368 -10.91 0.06 17.26
CA ASN A 368 -10.95 1.24 16.40
C ASN A 368 -11.25 0.88 14.93
N ALA A 369 -11.09 -0.39 14.57
CA ALA A 369 -11.41 -0.89 13.23
C ALA A 369 -12.91 -0.79 12.93
N ALA A 370 -13.26 -0.91 11.64
CA ALA A 370 -14.64 -1.09 11.22
C ALA A 370 -15.24 -2.34 11.88
N ASP A 371 -16.54 -2.31 12.15
CA ASP A 371 -17.23 -3.41 12.83
C ASP A 371 -17.37 -4.65 11.94
N VAL A 372 -17.52 -4.40 10.62
CA VAL A 372 -17.55 -5.41 9.57
C VAL A 372 -16.70 -4.93 8.39
N ILE A 373 -15.89 -5.82 7.83
CA ILE A 373 -15.03 -5.56 6.69
C ILE A 373 -15.44 -6.46 5.53
N ALA A 374 -15.69 -5.87 4.37
CA ALA A 374 -16.02 -6.58 3.15
C ALA A 374 -14.85 -6.55 2.16
N HIS A 375 -14.55 -7.69 1.58
CA HIS A 375 -13.59 -7.85 0.50
C HIS A 375 -14.36 -8.14 -0.80
N PRO A 376 -14.14 -7.37 -1.87
CA PRO A 376 -14.85 -7.56 -3.12
C PRO A 376 -14.32 -8.76 -3.92
N VAL A 377 -15.11 -9.23 -4.85
CA VAL A 377 -14.65 -10.02 -5.98
C VAL A 377 -13.77 -9.13 -6.86
N ASP A 378 -12.64 -9.66 -7.33
CA ASP A 378 -11.71 -8.93 -8.19
C ASP A 378 -12.42 -8.28 -9.39
N GLY A 379 -12.11 -7.01 -9.57
CA GLY A 379 -12.74 -6.14 -10.56
C GLY A 379 -13.84 -5.23 -9.99
N TYR A 380 -14.33 -5.45 -8.78
CA TYR A 380 -15.27 -4.54 -8.11
C TYR A 380 -14.55 -3.68 -7.06
N ASP A 381 -14.49 -2.39 -7.29
CA ASP A 381 -13.81 -1.45 -6.39
C ASP A 381 -14.82 -0.80 -5.41
N LEU A 382 -14.74 -1.15 -4.12
CA LEU A 382 -15.68 -0.68 -3.10
C LEU A 382 -15.39 0.78 -2.73
N LYS A 383 -16.29 1.66 -3.13
CA LYS A 383 -16.31 3.09 -2.77
C LYS A 383 -17.32 3.37 -1.66
N ALA A 384 -17.18 4.51 -1.00
CA ALA A 384 -18.07 4.96 0.06
C ALA A 384 -18.43 6.45 -0.11
N GLN A 385 -18.84 6.83 -1.33
CA GLN A 385 -19.23 8.20 -1.65
C GLN A 385 -20.47 8.57 -0.83
N LEU A 386 -20.43 9.70 -0.13
CA LEU A 386 -21.53 10.12 0.73
C LEU A 386 -22.76 10.59 -0.10
N ALA A 387 -22.51 11.31 -1.20
CA ALA A 387 -23.52 11.85 -2.09
C ALA A 387 -23.76 11.03 -3.38
N GLY A 388 -23.16 9.84 -3.50
CA GLY A 388 -23.34 8.97 -4.67
C GLY A 388 -24.82 8.65 -4.94
N ASP A 389 -25.26 8.65 -6.20
CA ASP A 389 -26.66 8.52 -6.63
C ASP A 389 -27.02 7.13 -7.21
N ARG A 390 -26.03 6.23 -7.25
CA ARG A 390 -26.18 4.87 -7.79
C ARG A 390 -25.23 3.88 -7.10
N LEU A 391 -25.60 2.60 -7.19
CA LEU A 391 -24.80 1.51 -6.63
C LEU A 391 -23.53 1.28 -7.44
N ILE A 392 -23.67 1.17 -8.76
CA ILE A 392 -22.59 0.88 -9.71
C ILE A 392 -22.28 2.12 -10.54
N GLN A 393 -21.00 2.38 -10.74
CA GLN A 393 -20.53 3.41 -11.69
C GLN A 393 -19.27 2.95 -12.40
N HIS A 394 -19.09 3.40 -13.63
CA HIS A 394 -17.88 3.22 -14.42
C HIS A 394 -17.12 4.55 -14.47
N THR A 395 -15.84 4.51 -14.22
CA THR A 395 -14.98 5.70 -14.19
C THR A 395 -13.82 5.54 -15.16
N HIS A 396 -12.96 6.54 -15.22
CA HIS A 396 -11.72 6.49 -15.99
C HIS A 396 -10.63 5.64 -15.34
N ILE A 397 -10.84 5.14 -14.11
CA ILE A 397 -9.94 4.20 -13.46
C ILE A 397 -10.12 2.83 -14.08
N SER A 398 -9.05 2.26 -14.63
CA SER A 398 -9.08 1.00 -15.37
C SER A 398 -8.48 -0.18 -14.61
N GLY A 399 -7.67 0.10 -13.57
CA GLY A 399 -7.06 -0.93 -12.73
C GLY A 399 -7.31 -0.72 -11.25
N MET A 400 -7.38 -1.81 -10.49
CA MET A 400 -7.58 -1.83 -9.04
C MET A 400 -6.72 -2.90 -8.36
N HIS A 401 -6.57 -2.76 -7.05
CA HIS A 401 -5.75 -3.64 -6.22
C HIS A 401 -6.34 -5.03 -6.02
N THR A 402 -5.49 -6.06 -5.97
CA THR A 402 -5.83 -7.43 -5.59
C THR A 402 -5.04 -7.90 -4.38
N TYR A 403 -5.65 -8.81 -3.59
CA TYR A 403 -5.09 -9.26 -2.32
C TYR A 403 -3.99 -10.31 -2.46
N GLU A 404 -4.16 -11.27 -3.37
CA GLU A 404 -3.35 -12.50 -3.40
C GLU A 404 -2.15 -12.42 -4.35
N ASP A 405 -2.03 -11.36 -5.17
CA ASP A 405 -1.13 -11.30 -6.32
C ASP A 405 0.04 -10.31 -6.15
N ALA A 406 0.43 -9.98 -4.93
CA ALA A 406 1.70 -9.29 -4.68
C ALA A 406 2.88 -10.23 -4.93
N TYR A 407 4.07 -9.67 -5.14
CA TYR A 407 5.29 -10.48 -5.29
C TYR A 407 6.33 -10.18 -4.23
N LEU A 408 7.18 -11.19 -3.99
CA LEU A 408 8.43 -11.09 -3.24
C LEU A 408 9.55 -11.74 -4.04
N PHE A 409 10.66 -11.03 -4.19
CA PHE A 409 11.94 -11.57 -4.66
C PHE A 409 13.01 -11.36 -3.58
N VAL A 410 13.80 -12.40 -3.30
CA VAL A 410 14.96 -12.35 -2.42
C VAL A 410 16.12 -13.01 -3.15
N GLU A 411 17.16 -12.22 -3.43
CA GLU A 411 18.33 -12.66 -4.16
C GLU A 411 19.20 -13.62 -3.34
N ASP A 412 19.78 -14.62 -4.00
CA ASP A 412 20.75 -15.59 -3.46
C ASP A 412 20.33 -16.35 -2.20
N HIS A 413 19.01 -16.42 -1.92
CA HIS A 413 18.51 -17.13 -0.76
C HIS A 413 17.33 -18.04 -1.09
N ALA A 414 17.40 -19.27 -0.60
CA ALA A 414 16.25 -20.12 -0.45
C ALA A 414 15.43 -19.66 0.76
N LEU A 415 14.15 -19.46 0.57
CA LEU A 415 13.20 -19.13 1.64
C LEU A 415 12.54 -20.40 2.16
N LYS A 416 12.05 -20.36 3.41
CA LYS A 416 11.18 -21.40 3.96
C LYS A 416 10.00 -21.65 3.05
N ASP A 417 9.55 -22.89 3.00
CA ASP A 417 8.30 -23.27 2.35
C ASP A 417 7.12 -22.84 3.22
N LYS A 418 6.83 -21.55 3.18
CA LYS A 418 5.67 -20.92 3.84
C LYS A 418 4.70 -20.45 2.78
N ASN A 419 3.44 -20.87 2.87
CA ASN A 419 2.37 -20.44 1.97
C ASN A 419 1.06 -20.26 2.75
N PRO A 420 0.44 -19.07 2.72
CA PRO A 420 0.93 -17.85 2.05
C PRO A 420 2.06 -17.12 2.80
N VAL A 421 2.82 -16.32 2.07
CA VAL A 421 3.74 -15.32 2.62
C VAL A 421 2.98 -14.00 2.74
N TYR A 422 3.22 -13.27 3.81
CA TYR A 422 2.60 -11.96 4.08
C TYR A 422 3.63 -10.83 4.18
N LEU A 423 3.19 -9.60 3.95
CA LEU A 423 4.04 -8.40 4.02
C LEU A 423 4.84 -8.29 5.33
N TYR A 424 4.24 -8.62 6.48
CA TYR A 424 4.91 -8.54 7.78
C TYR A 424 6.02 -9.59 7.95
N ASP A 425 6.00 -10.70 7.20
CA ASP A 425 7.07 -11.70 7.19
C ASP A 425 8.37 -11.13 6.60
N VAL A 426 8.22 -10.29 5.56
CA VAL A 426 9.37 -9.64 4.89
C VAL A 426 10.10 -8.73 5.87
N THR A 427 9.38 -7.97 6.69
CA THR A 427 9.96 -7.07 7.69
C THR A 427 10.81 -7.83 8.70
N ARG A 428 10.32 -8.96 9.20
CA ARG A 428 11.04 -9.80 10.14
C ARG A 428 12.25 -10.47 9.49
N THR A 429 12.15 -10.84 8.22
CA THR A 429 13.24 -11.37 7.41
C THR A 429 14.36 -10.35 7.24
N ILE A 430 14.04 -9.08 6.97
CA ILE A 430 15.01 -7.99 6.86
C ILE A 430 15.77 -7.80 8.19
N LEU A 431 15.08 -7.82 9.32
CA LEU A 431 15.71 -7.72 10.64
C LEU A 431 16.69 -8.86 10.88
N GLN A 432 16.34 -10.10 10.48
CA GLN A 432 17.24 -11.25 10.60
C GLN A 432 18.47 -11.11 9.71
N PHE A 433 18.34 -10.66 8.45
CA PHE A 433 19.50 -10.37 7.59
C PHE A 433 20.45 -9.36 8.22
N LEU A 434 19.92 -8.34 8.86
CA LEU A 434 20.72 -7.29 9.51
C LEU A 434 21.16 -7.66 10.92
N GLN A 435 20.84 -8.87 11.40
CA GLN A 435 21.19 -9.37 12.73
C GLN A 435 20.65 -8.44 13.85
N VAL A 436 19.44 -7.92 13.66
CA VAL A 436 18.73 -7.11 14.65
C VAL A 436 17.58 -7.95 15.23
N PRO A 437 17.48 -8.09 16.55
CA PRO A 437 16.35 -8.78 17.16
C PRO A 437 15.02 -8.13 16.79
N ALA A 438 14.08 -8.94 16.32
CA ALA A 438 12.72 -8.46 16.07
C ALA A 438 12.01 -8.19 17.41
N PRO A 439 11.25 -7.09 17.53
CA PRO A 439 10.35 -6.86 18.65
C PRO A 439 9.39 -8.05 18.85
N ASP A 440 9.11 -8.43 20.11
CA ASP A 440 8.28 -9.58 20.45
C ASP A 440 6.83 -9.46 19.95
N ASP A 441 6.34 -8.23 19.77
CA ASP A 441 4.99 -7.94 19.32
C ASP A 441 4.83 -7.88 17.80
N MET A 442 5.87 -8.16 17.01
CA MET A 442 5.77 -8.33 15.55
C MET A 442 4.99 -9.61 15.20
N ASP A 443 4.15 -9.52 14.18
CA ASP A 443 3.28 -10.62 13.75
C ASP A 443 3.94 -11.56 12.74
N GLY A 444 4.91 -11.08 11.99
CA GLY A 444 5.56 -11.86 10.96
C GLY A 444 6.49 -12.95 11.50
N GLU A 445 6.78 -13.91 10.63
CA GLU A 445 7.82 -14.89 10.81
C GLU A 445 8.95 -14.64 9.81
N SER A 446 10.19 -14.85 10.23
CA SER A 446 11.29 -14.79 9.26
C SER A 446 11.18 -15.93 8.24
N LEU A 447 11.34 -15.58 6.97
CA LEU A 447 11.32 -16.50 5.84
C LEU A 447 12.68 -17.22 5.66
N LEU A 448 13.72 -16.84 6.40
CA LEU A 448 15.01 -17.53 6.37
C LEU A 448 14.94 -18.84 7.13
N PRO A 449 15.61 -19.89 6.64
CA PRO A 449 15.73 -21.21 7.30
C PRO A 449 16.18 -21.14 8.76
#